data_0b7a9ef72d802b3c90e976cb4434ac2e
#
_entry.id   0b7a9ef72d802b3c90e976cb4434ac2e
#
_cell.length_a   1.000
_cell.length_b   1.000
_cell.length_c   1.000
_cell.angle_alpha   90.00
_cell.angle_beta   90.00
_cell.angle_gamma   90.00
#
_symmetry.space_group_name_H-M   'P 1'
#
loop_
_entity.id
_entity.type
_entity.pdbx_description
1 polymer ?
#
loop_
_entity_poly.entity_id
_entity_poly.type
_entity_poly.pdbx_seq_one_letter_code
_entity_poly.pdbx_strand_id
1 'polypeptide(L)'
;MLRPAPLALLLLLASPAGAATVLSVGDGDTLRVVDGSKRLTIRMACIDAPETAQRPYGAASRQRLQELAPVGSVVTLRPQTIDKYGRTVAEVFRGGQNTNLAMVSSGQAFAYRKYLSACDGSAYLGAEAAAQRQRIGVWAVPGGIQRPWDWRKGTRLPATSTAAPFPPAAGSAPPAAAPAGGYSGRKLTCRQIGSFARAQELLRQGHTYLDRNGDGVACESLR
;
A
#
# COMPACT_ATOMS: atom_id res chain seq x y z
N MET A 1 -45.10 -37.32 -31.27
CA MET A 1 -44.01 -37.43 -30.27
C MET A 1 -43.29 -36.12 -30.23
N LEU A 2 -43.65 -35.22 -29.29
CA LEU A 2 -42.97 -33.92 -29.08
C LEU A 2 -41.78 -34.13 -28.16
N ARG A 3 -40.58 -33.72 -28.57
CA ARG A 3 -39.37 -33.71 -27.75
C ARG A 3 -39.36 -32.44 -26.89
N PRO A 4 -39.13 -32.53 -25.57
CA PRO A 4 -38.97 -31.34 -24.76
C PRO A 4 -37.60 -30.67 -25.05
N ALA A 5 -37.62 -29.36 -25.27
CA ALA A 5 -36.41 -28.55 -25.40
C ALA A 5 -35.74 -28.35 -24.01
N PRO A 6 -34.41 -28.38 -23.91
CA PRO A 6 -33.73 -28.14 -22.64
C PRO A 6 -33.86 -26.66 -22.27
N LEU A 7 -34.43 -26.42 -21.10
CA LEU A 7 -34.46 -25.10 -20.47
C LEU A 7 -33.06 -24.78 -19.94
N ALA A 8 -32.32 -23.92 -20.65
CA ALA A 8 -31.02 -23.45 -20.21
C ALA A 8 -31.21 -22.52 -19.01
N LEU A 9 -30.87 -22.99 -17.81
CA LEU A 9 -30.84 -22.21 -16.58
C LEU A 9 -29.68 -21.24 -16.65
N LEU A 10 -29.95 -19.98 -16.96
CA LEU A 10 -28.99 -18.89 -16.93
C LEU A 10 -28.71 -18.56 -15.47
N LEU A 11 -27.60 -19.07 -14.90
CA LEU A 11 -27.11 -18.66 -13.60
C LEU A 11 -26.63 -17.20 -13.71
N LEU A 12 -27.46 -16.27 -13.30
CA LEU A 12 -27.04 -14.89 -12.99
C LEU A 12 -26.08 -14.95 -11.79
N LEU A 13 -24.79 -14.85 -12.05
CA LEU A 13 -23.78 -14.60 -11.02
C LEU A 13 -24.02 -13.20 -10.47
N ALA A 14 -24.83 -13.09 -9.42
CA ALA A 14 -24.97 -11.87 -8.65
C ALA A 14 -23.59 -11.54 -8.06
N SER A 15 -22.96 -10.48 -8.53
CA SER A 15 -21.78 -9.93 -7.85
C SER A 15 -22.18 -9.59 -6.40
N PRO A 16 -21.41 -10.01 -5.39
CA PRO A 16 -21.73 -9.68 -4.02
C PRO A 16 -21.78 -8.16 -3.88
N ALA A 17 -22.85 -7.64 -3.28
CA ALA A 17 -23.02 -6.23 -3.01
C ALA A 17 -21.78 -5.69 -2.26
N GLY A 18 -21.11 -4.67 -2.80
CA GLY A 18 -19.91 -4.08 -2.23
C GLY A 18 -18.57 -4.60 -2.75
N ALA A 19 -18.55 -5.41 -3.82
CA ALA A 19 -17.32 -5.87 -4.47
C ALA A 19 -16.78 -4.80 -5.42
N ALA A 20 -15.61 -4.26 -5.13
CA ALA A 20 -14.93 -3.26 -5.95
C ALA A 20 -13.58 -3.79 -6.45
N THR A 21 -13.17 -3.36 -7.64
CA THR A 21 -11.86 -3.74 -8.21
C THR A 21 -10.84 -2.63 -7.99
N VAL A 22 -9.67 -2.96 -7.48
CA VAL A 22 -8.58 -2.01 -7.26
C VAL A 22 -8.01 -1.54 -8.59
N LEU A 23 -7.98 -0.22 -8.82
CA LEU A 23 -7.43 0.41 -10.01
C LEU A 23 -6.00 0.91 -9.80
N SER A 24 -5.73 1.47 -8.61
CA SER A 24 -4.40 1.95 -8.25
C SER A 24 -4.27 2.14 -6.74
N VAL A 25 -3.01 2.16 -6.27
CA VAL A 25 -2.63 2.51 -4.89
C VAL A 25 -1.94 3.86 -4.92
N GLY A 26 -2.48 4.84 -4.20
CA GLY A 26 -1.92 6.19 -4.11
C GLY A 26 -0.72 6.26 -3.17
N ASP A 27 -0.99 5.98 -1.91
CA ASP A 27 -0.03 5.93 -0.80
C ASP A 27 -0.37 4.74 0.11
N GLY A 28 0.08 4.76 1.37
CA GLY A 28 -0.14 3.65 2.31
C GLY A 28 -1.57 3.52 2.85
N ASP A 29 -2.48 4.44 2.55
CA ASP A 29 -3.86 4.40 3.03
C ASP A 29 -4.89 4.97 2.03
N THR A 30 -4.50 5.11 0.78
CA THR A 30 -5.37 5.60 -0.29
C THR A 30 -5.37 4.67 -1.48
N LEU A 31 -6.57 4.21 -1.86
CA LEU A 31 -6.82 3.35 -3.03
C LEU A 31 -7.76 4.06 -4.01
N ARG A 32 -7.62 3.76 -5.30
CA ARG A 32 -8.68 3.98 -6.28
C ARG A 32 -9.28 2.65 -6.68
N VAL A 33 -10.60 2.59 -6.73
CA VAL A 33 -11.35 1.38 -7.07
C VAL A 33 -12.44 1.69 -8.08
N VAL A 34 -12.94 0.67 -8.74
CA VAL A 34 -14.20 0.72 -9.50
C VAL A 34 -15.21 -0.20 -8.81
N ASP A 35 -16.38 0.36 -8.49
CA ASP A 35 -17.53 -0.32 -7.90
C ASP A 35 -18.70 -0.20 -8.90
N GLY A 36 -19.01 -1.27 -9.59
CA GLY A 36 -19.90 -1.24 -10.75
C GLY A 36 -19.37 -0.28 -11.83
N SER A 37 -20.13 0.79 -12.14
CA SER A 37 -19.71 1.83 -13.08
C SER A 37 -19.01 3.03 -12.41
N LYS A 38 -18.92 3.06 -11.08
CA LYS A 38 -18.43 4.23 -10.33
C LYS A 38 -16.93 4.06 -10.00
N ARG A 39 -16.14 5.08 -10.28
CA ARG A 39 -14.76 5.19 -9.79
C ARG A 39 -14.74 5.93 -8.46
N LEU A 40 -14.20 5.29 -7.44
CA LEU A 40 -14.13 5.82 -6.09
C LEU A 40 -12.67 5.98 -5.67
N THR A 41 -12.38 7.06 -4.94
CA THR A 41 -11.15 7.18 -4.16
C THR A 41 -11.46 6.79 -2.72
N ILE A 42 -10.78 5.76 -2.23
CA ILE A 42 -10.95 5.24 -0.88
C ILE A 42 -9.85 5.79 0.01
N ARG A 43 -10.23 6.46 1.09
CA ARG A 43 -9.36 6.72 2.24
C ARG A 43 -9.59 5.62 3.26
N MET A 44 -8.57 4.83 3.54
CA MET A 44 -8.71 3.72 4.47
C MET A 44 -9.03 4.24 5.87
N ALA A 45 -10.12 3.74 6.43
CA ALA A 45 -10.64 4.18 7.73
C ALA A 45 -9.72 3.74 8.89
N CYS A 46 -9.74 4.50 9.99
CA CYS A 46 -9.14 4.14 11.28
C CYS A 46 -7.61 4.01 11.30
N ILE A 47 -6.95 4.25 10.18
CA ILE A 47 -5.49 4.25 10.07
C ILE A 47 -4.98 5.57 9.47
N ASP A 48 -3.70 5.85 9.70
CA ASP A 48 -2.98 6.93 9.02
C ASP A 48 -1.57 6.43 8.68
N ALA A 49 -1.28 6.38 7.39
CA ALA A 49 -0.02 5.88 6.87
C ALA A 49 1.01 7.02 6.71
N PRO A 50 2.30 6.71 6.74
CA PRO A 50 3.34 7.69 6.42
C PRO A 50 3.09 8.34 5.07
N GLU A 51 3.24 9.66 5.02
CA GLU A 51 3.19 10.42 3.78
C GLU A 51 4.31 9.96 2.84
N THR A 52 4.09 10.05 1.54
CA THR A 52 5.09 9.67 0.52
C THR A 52 6.44 10.38 0.74
N ALA A 53 6.41 11.61 1.28
CA ALA A 53 7.60 12.39 1.62
C ALA A 53 8.31 11.93 2.90
N GLN A 54 7.69 11.10 3.75
CA GLN A 54 8.31 10.52 4.95
C GLN A 54 9.16 9.30 4.58
N ARG A 55 10.24 9.52 3.86
CA ARG A 55 11.14 8.45 3.39
C ARG A 55 11.90 7.80 4.54
N PRO A 56 12.14 6.47 4.48
CA PRO A 56 11.69 5.51 3.45
C PRO A 56 10.28 4.96 3.70
N TYR A 57 9.64 5.36 4.80
CA TYR A 57 8.43 4.76 5.35
C TYR A 57 7.20 4.91 4.45
N GLY A 58 7.03 6.06 3.79
CA GLY A 58 5.92 6.27 2.86
C GLY A 58 5.95 5.32 1.67
N ALA A 59 7.14 5.09 1.10
CA ALA A 59 7.31 4.13 0.01
C ALA A 59 7.05 2.69 0.46
N ALA A 60 7.57 2.29 1.64
CA ALA A 60 7.36 0.97 2.22
C ALA A 60 5.88 0.71 2.53
N SER A 61 5.19 1.71 3.08
CA SER A 61 3.76 1.65 3.37
C SER A 61 2.93 1.47 2.09
N ARG A 62 3.20 2.27 1.06
CA ARG A 62 2.55 2.12 -0.25
C ARG A 62 2.79 0.73 -0.85
N GLN A 63 4.03 0.25 -0.84
CA GLN A 63 4.36 -1.08 -1.32
C GLN A 63 3.58 -2.16 -0.57
N ARG A 64 3.50 -2.06 0.75
CA ARG A 64 2.73 -3.03 1.55
C ARG A 64 1.26 -3.03 1.19
N LEU A 65 0.65 -1.87 0.96
CA LEU A 65 -0.73 -1.80 0.51
C LEU A 65 -0.92 -2.41 -0.89
N GLN A 66 0.05 -2.24 -1.80
CA GLN A 66 0.04 -2.91 -3.11
C GLN A 66 0.10 -4.44 -3.01
N GLU A 67 0.81 -4.99 -2.02
CA GLU A 67 0.84 -6.44 -1.75
C GLU A 67 -0.49 -6.94 -1.18
N LEU A 68 -1.08 -6.18 -0.25
CA LEU A 68 -2.35 -6.52 0.39
C LEU A 68 -3.56 -6.37 -0.55
N ALA A 69 -3.54 -5.36 -1.40
CA ALA A 69 -4.59 -5.03 -2.35
C ALA A 69 -4.01 -4.73 -3.74
N PRO A 70 -3.50 -5.74 -4.47
CA PRO A 70 -2.92 -5.56 -5.80
C PRO A 70 -3.90 -4.95 -6.80
N VAL A 71 -3.38 -4.21 -7.76
CA VAL A 71 -4.18 -3.71 -8.89
C VAL A 71 -4.86 -4.88 -9.61
N GLY A 72 -6.14 -4.73 -9.92
CA GLY A 72 -6.99 -5.77 -10.48
C GLY A 72 -7.61 -6.72 -9.46
N SER A 73 -7.20 -6.68 -8.19
CA SER A 73 -7.84 -7.51 -7.16
C SER A 73 -9.22 -7.00 -6.77
N VAL A 74 -10.09 -7.93 -6.39
CA VAL A 74 -11.43 -7.62 -5.85
C VAL A 74 -11.32 -7.41 -4.35
N VAL A 75 -11.92 -6.33 -3.88
CA VAL A 75 -12.04 -5.96 -2.47
C VAL A 75 -13.49 -5.71 -2.10
N THR A 76 -13.84 -5.94 -0.85
CA THR A 76 -15.12 -5.53 -0.28
C THR A 76 -14.90 -4.27 0.55
N LEU A 77 -15.77 -3.29 0.40
CA LEU A 77 -15.73 -2.05 1.13
C LEU A 77 -16.77 -2.05 2.27
N ARG A 78 -16.37 -1.54 3.42
CA ARG A 78 -17.26 -1.17 4.52
C ARG A 78 -17.20 0.34 4.70
N PRO A 79 -18.00 1.12 3.95
CA PRO A 79 -17.99 2.57 3.99
C PRO A 79 -18.46 3.08 5.36
N GLN A 80 -17.87 4.18 5.82
CA GLN A 80 -18.23 4.86 7.07
C GLN A 80 -18.77 6.26 6.80
N THR A 81 -18.09 7.01 5.92
CA THR A 81 -18.45 8.40 5.58
C THR A 81 -17.78 8.83 4.28
N ILE A 82 -18.10 10.05 3.84
CA ILE A 82 -17.38 10.76 2.78
C ILE A 82 -16.64 11.92 3.43
N ASP A 83 -15.35 12.04 3.17
CA ASP A 83 -14.55 13.13 3.72
C ASP A 83 -14.75 14.45 2.94
N LYS A 84 -14.19 15.53 3.48
CA LYS A 84 -14.29 16.87 2.88
C LYS A 84 -13.67 17.02 1.48
N TYR A 85 -12.90 16.01 1.05
CA TYR A 85 -12.27 15.93 -0.27
C TYR A 85 -13.05 15.04 -1.24
N GLY A 86 -14.23 14.54 -0.82
CA GLY A 86 -15.08 13.65 -1.63
C GLY A 86 -14.59 12.19 -1.68
N ARG A 87 -13.62 11.79 -0.84
CA ARG A 87 -13.16 10.41 -0.77
C ARG A 87 -14.09 9.59 0.12
N THR A 88 -14.38 8.36 -0.27
CA THR A 88 -15.09 7.41 0.59
C THR A 88 -14.12 6.89 1.67
N VAL A 89 -14.45 7.17 2.93
CA VAL A 89 -13.72 6.60 4.08
C VAL A 89 -14.28 5.22 4.37
N ALA A 90 -13.44 4.17 4.26
CA ALA A 90 -13.91 2.78 4.39
C ALA A 90 -12.86 1.87 5.02
N GLU A 91 -13.30 0.80 5.66
CA GLU A 91 -12.47 -0.38 5.83
C GLU A 91 -12.52 -1.22 4.55
N VAL A 92 -11.37 -1.74 4.16
CA VAL A 92 -11.16 -2.50 2.93
C VAL A 92 -10.85 -3.94 3.31
N PHE A 93 -11.56 -4.87 2.70
CA PHE A 93 -11.37 -6.31 2.94
C PHE A 93 -11.00 -7.01 1.64
N ARG A 94 -10.02 -7.89 1.68
CA ARG A 94 -9.66 -8.76 0.58
C ARG A 94 -9.62 -10.21 1.06
N GLY A 95 -10.44 -11.08 0.44
CA GLY A 95 -10.55 -12.48 0.86
C GLY A 95 -10.94 -12.65 2.35
N GLY A 96 -11.78 -11.74 2.88
CA GLY A 96 -12.16 -11.73 4.29
C GLY A 96 -11.16 -11.06 5.24
N GLN A 97 -9.93 -10.80 4.80
CA GLN A 97 -8.92 -10.12 5.62
C GLN A 97 -9.14 -8.60 5.62
N ASN A 98 -9.16 -7.99 6.80
CA ASN A 98 -9.18 -6.54 6.95
C ASN A 98 -7.80 -5.97 6.58
N THR A 99 -7.73 -5.33 5.41
CA THR A 99 -6.49 -4.74 4.87
C THR A 99 -6.00 -3.57 5.72
N ASN A 100 -6.92 -2.76 6.28
CA ASN A 100 -6.57 -1.64 7.16
C ASN A 100 -5.85 -2.14 8.43
N LEU A 101 -6.41 -3.17 9.06
CA LEU A 101 -5.80 -3.79 10.24
C LEU A 101 -4.45 -4.43 9.90
N ALA A 102 -4.33 -5.07 8.72
CA ALA A 102 -3.08 -5.67 8.25
C ALA A 102 -1.97 -4.63 8.04
N MET A 103 -2.30 -3.41 7.61
CA MET A 103 -1.36 -2.29 7.51
C MET A 103 -0.80 -1.90 8.89
N VAL A 104 -1.66 -1.85 9.92
CA VAL A 104 -1.22 -1.56 11.31
C VAL A 104 -0.40 -2.71 11.87
N SER A 105 -0.86 -3.95 11.70
CA SER A 105 -0.16 -5.15 12.20
C SER A 105 1.25 -5.30 11.64
N SER A 106 1.46 -4.91 10.37
CA SER A 106 2.77 -4.94 9.72
C SER A 106 3.64 -3.70 10.03
N GLY A 107 3.14 -2.78 10.88
CA GLY A 107 3.84 -1.54 11.20
C GLY A 107 3.94 -0.56 10.03
N GLN A 108 3.07 -0.67 9.02
CA GLN A 108 3.10 0.21 7.85
C GLN A 108 2.10 1.38 7.93
N ALA A 109 1.26 1.39 8.99
CA ALA A 109 0.39 2.50 9.32
C ALA A 109 0.23 2.61 10.84
N PHE A 110 -0.20 3.77 11.30
CA PHE A 110 -0.61 4.01 12.69
C PHE A 110 -2.10 3.81 12.85
N ALA A 111 -2.54 3.30 14.00
CA ALA A 111 -3.94 3.38 14.41
C ALA A 111 -4.31 4.86 14.64
N TYR A 112 -5.28 5.36 13.88
CA TYR A 112 -5.65 6.77 13.95
C TYR A 112 -6.72 7.00 15.03
N ARG A 113 -6.28 7.20 16.26
CA ARG A 113 -7.11 7.25 17.47
C ARG A 113 -8.33 8.15 17.36
N LYS A 114 -8.19 9.28 16.69
CA LYS A 114 -9.28 10.25 16.47
C LYS A 114 -10.52 9.64 15.78
N TYR A 115 -10.31 8.59 14.99
CA TYR A 115 -11.36 8.00 14.15
C TYR A 115 -11.58 6.50 14.42
N LEU A 116 -11.03 5.96 15.53
CA LEU A 116 -11.15 4.53 15.87
C LEU A 116 -12.56 4.11 16.27
N SER A 117 -13.41 5.05 16.71
CA SER A 117 -14.78 4.73 17.18
C SER A 117 -15.66 4.09 16.12
N ALA A 118 -15.30 4.23 14.84
CA ALA A 118 -16.02 3.63 13.72
C ALA A 118 -15.49 2.24 13.32
N CYS A 119 -14.45 1.74 14.01
CA CYS A 119 -13.81 0.45 13.78
C CYS A 119 -13.73 -0.36 15.08
N ASP A 120 -13.23 -1.59 15.01
CA ASP A 120 -12.81 -2.32 16.20
C ASP A 120 -11.52 -1.70 16.78
N GLY A 121 -11.69 -0.64 17.57
CA GLY A 121 -10.57 0.10 18.16
C GLY A 121 -9.62 -0.77 18.95
N SER A 122 -10.12 -1.83 19.63
CA SER A 122 -9.30 -2.74 20.42
C SER A 122 -8.37 -3.56 19.55
N ALA A 123 -8.86 -4.08 18.43
CA ALA A 123 -8.05 -4.81 17.45
C ALA A 123 -6.95 -3.93 16.85
N TYR A 124 -7.27 -2.68 16.45
CA TYR A 124 -6.28 -1.75 15.88
C TYR A 124 -5.21 -1.35 16.90
N LEU A 125 -5.59 -1.05 18.14
CA LEU A 125 -4.64 -0.69 19.20
C LEU A 125 -3.78 -1.88 19.61
N GLY A 126 -4.35 -3.09 19.67
CA GLY A 126 -3.62 -4.31 19.94
C GLY A 126 -2.60 -4.63 18.87
N ALA A 127 -2.98 -4.49 17.58
CA ALA A 127 -2.09 -4.66 16.43
C ALA A 127 -0.94 -3.64 16.44
N GLU A 128 -1.25 -2.37 16.71
CA GLU A 128 -0.23 -1.32 16.85
C GLU A 128 0.75 -1.63 17.98
N ALA A 129 0.25 -2.01 19.16
CA ALA A 129 1.10 -2.36 20.29
C ALA A 129 1.99 -3.58 20.00
N ALA A 130 1.49 -4.56 19.23
CA ALA A 130 2.28 -5.70 18.79
C ALA A 130 3.40 -5.28 17.82
N ALA A 131 3.10 -4.47 16.80
CA ALA A 131 4.09 -3.92 15.87
C ALA A 131 5.16 -3.09 16.60
N GLN A 132 4.75 -2.30 17.60
CA GLN A 132 5.65 -1.50 18.42
C GLN A 132 6.61 -2.38 19.24
N ARG A 133 6.12 -3.42 19.90
CA ARG A 133 6.97 -4.38 20.63
C ARG A 133 7.97 -5.09 19.73
N GLN A 134 7.56 -5.43 18.51
CA GLN A 134 8.42 -6.06 17.50
C GLN A 134 9.37 -5.08 16.82
N ARG A 135 9.22 -3.78 17.04
CA ARG A 135 10.00 -2.71 16.40
C ARG A 135 10.02 -2.80 14.87
N ILE A 136 8.87 -3.08 14.26
CA ILE A 136 8.74 -3.21 12.80
C ILE A 136 8.13 -1.96 12.16
N GLY A 137 8.47 -1.74 10.89
CA GLY A 137 7.94 -0.65 10.07
C GLY A 137 8.17 0.71 10.71
N VAL A 138 7.12 1.51 10.87
CA VAL A 138 7.16 2.85 11.48
C VAL A 138 7.66 2.85 12.93
N TRP A 139 7.72 1.68 13.58
CA TRP A 139 8.17 1.46 14.95
C TRP A 139 9.62 0.99 15.05
N ALA A 140 10.35 0.88 13.92
CA ALA A 140 11.75 0.48 13.90
C ALA A 140 12.66 1.45 14.67
N VAL A 141 12.23 2.70 14.83
CA VAL A 141 12.88 3.69 15.68
C VAL A 141 12.16 3.82 17.04
N PRO A 142 12.87 4.13 18.14
CA PRO A 142 12.26 4.32 19.45
C PRO A 142 11.13 5.35 19.41
N GLY A 143 9.94 4.98 19.93
CA GLY A 143 8.76 5.84 19.91
C GLY A 143 8.03 5.90 18.56
N GLY A 144 8.59 5.29 17.53
CA GLY A 144 8.09 5.35 16.14
C GLY A 144 8.50 6.63 15.42
N ILE A 145 8.28 6.66 14.11
CA ILE A 145 8.52 7.88 13.32
C ILE A 145 7.51 8.98 13.67
N GLN A 146 7.79 10.19 13.19
CA GLN A 146 6.83 11.29 13.28
C GLN A 146 5.48 10.87 12.70
N ARG A 147 4.41 11.12 13.42
CA ARG A 147 3.05 10.77 13.02
C ARG A 147 2.66 11.52 11.75
N PRO A 148 1.97 10.90 10.78
CA PRO A 148 1.59 11.55 9.53
C PRO A 148 0.74 12.80 9.74
N TRP A 149 -0.17 12.78 10.71
CA TRP A 149 -1.01 13.95 11.04
C TRP A 149 -0.22 15.13 11.62
N ASP A 150 0.92 14.90 12.26
CA ASP A 150 1.81 15.97 12.75
C ASP A 150 2.78 16.43 11.65
N TRP A 151 3.21 15.50 10.79
CA TRP A 151 3.98 15.82 9.59
C TRP A 151 3.21 16.81 8.69
N ARG A 152 1.93 16.57 8.43
CA ARG A 152 1.07 17.47 7.63
C ARG A 152 0.87 18.86 8.24
N LYS A 153 1.01 19.00 9.55
CA LYS A 153 0.96 20.30 10.23
C LYS A 153 2.29 21.07 10.19
N GLY A 154 3.33 20.49 9.58
CA GLY A 154 4.66 21.10 9.56
C GLY A 154 5.40 21.04 10.90
N THR A 155 4.89 20.33 11.89
CA THR A 155 5.56 20.09 13.17
C THR A 155 6.74 19.16 12.90
N ARG A 156 7.94 19.70 12.75
CA ARG A 156 9.15 18.88 12.64
C ARG A 156 9.61 18.51 14.04
N LEU A 157 9.62 17.20 14.32
CA LEU A 157 10.38 16.70 15.45
C LEU A 157 11.88 16.98 15.20
N PRO A 158 12.66 17.39 16.20
CA PRO A 158 14.10 17.48 16.05
C PRO A 158 14.61 16.13 15.56
N ALA A 159 15.54 16.14 14.61
CA ALA A 159 16.16 14.95 14.07
C ALA A 159 16.94 14.22 15.17
N THR A 160 16.28 13.38 15.94
CA THR A 160 16.94 12.46 16.87
C THR A 160 17.07 11.13 16.14
N SER A 161 18.32 10.87 15.79
CA SER A 161 18.86 9.54 15.46
C SER A 161 18.64 9.04 14.03
N THR A 162 19.76 8.87 13.36
CA THR A 162 20.04 7.99 12.23
C THR A 162 19.10 6.80 12.16
N ALA A 163 18.26 6.80 11.13
CA ALA A 163 17.49 5.61 10.76
C ALA A 163 18.48 4.48 10.43
N ALA A 164 18.53 3.47 11.27
CA ALA A 164 19.16 2.22 10.90
C ALA A 164 18.41 1.64 9.68
N PRO A 165 19.11 1.07 8.70
CA PRO A 165 18.45 0.46 7.55
C PRO A 165 17.52 -0.66 8.05
N PHE A 166 16.33 -0.76 7.44
CA PHE A 166 15.37 -1.82 7.71
C PHE A 166 16.02 -3.19 7.62
N PRO A 167 15.83 -4.07 8.62
CA PRO A 167 16.04 -5.49 8.37
C PRO A 167 14.97 -5.96 7.37
N PRO A 168 15.32 -6.80 6.39
CA PRO A 168 14.34 -7.34 5.46
C PRO A 168 13.28 -8.13 6.22
N ALA A 169 12.01 -8.01 5.78
CA ALA A 169 10.91 -8.79 6.30
C ALA A 169 11.28 -10.29 6.26
N ALA A 170 11.16 -10.97 7.40
CA ALA A 170 11.36 -12.41 7.48
C ALA A 170 10.22 -13.11 6.71
N GLY A 171 10.53 -13.53 5.51
CA GLY A 171 9.61 -14.28 4.64
C GLY A 171 10.29 -14.63 3.33
N SER A 172 10.82 -15.85 3.21
CA SER A 172 11.49 -16.48 2.07
C SER A 172 12.85 -15.87 1.69
N ALA A 173 13.91 -16.62 1.96
CA ALA A 173 15.26 -16.31 1.53
C ALA A 173 15.34 -16.28 -0.01
N PRO A 174 15.74 -15.16 -0.63
CA PRO A 174 16.24 -15.19 -1.99
C PRO A 174 17.69 -15.69 -1.99
N PRO A 175 18.18 -16.29 -3.09
CA PRO A 175 19.54 -16.74 -3.19
C PRO A 175 20.54 -15.59 -3.02
N ALA A 176 21.71 -15.92 -2.46
CA ALA A 176 22.78 -15.02 -2.05
C ALA A 176 22.98 -13.81 -2.98
N ALA A 177 22.89 -12.61 -2.42
CA ALA A 177 23.19 -11.37 -3.10
C ALA A 177 24.70 -11.22 -3.28
N ALA A 178 25.12 -10.96 -4.50
CA ALA A 178 26.46 -10.48 -4.81
C ALA A 178 26.69 -9.07 -4.19
N PRO A 179 27.93 -8.68 -3.89
CA PRO A 179 28.26 -7.51 -3.10
C PRO A 179 27.80 -6.21 -3.78
N ALA A 180 27.29 -5.29 -2.97
CA ALA A 180 26.89 -3.94 -3.37
C ALA A 180 28.14 -3.13 -3.77
N GLY A 181 28.49 -3.20 -5.04
CA GLY A 181 29.44 -2.27 -5.68
C GLY A 181 28.70 -1.02 -6.10
N GLY A 182 29.07 0.13 -5.57
CA GLY A 182 28.58 1.41 -6.07
C GLY A 182 28.90 1.53 -7.56
N TYR A 183 27.86 1.72 -8.40
CA TYR A 183 28.00 1.85 -9.83
C TYR A 183 28.63 3.21 -10.18
N SER A 184 29.89 3.22 -10.54
CA SER A 184 30.61 4.38 -11.11
C SER A 184 30.54 4.44 -12.64
N GLY A 185 29.47 3.89 -13.22
CA GLY A 185 29.27 3.78 -14.65
C GLY A 185 28.40 4.90 -15.25
N ARG A 186 28.48 5.04 -16.58
CA ARG A 186 27.72 6.00 -17.39
C ARG A 186 26.21 5.79 -17.17
N LYS A 187 25.48 6.84 -16.76
CA LYS A 187 24.01 6.77 -16.58
C LYS A 187 23.33 6.40 -17.90
N LEU A 188 22.58 5.30 -17.90
CA LEU A 188 21.79 4.85 -19.05
C LEU A 188 20.46 5.61 -19.10
N THR A 189 20.03 6.00 -20.29
CA THR A 189 18.69 6.57 -20.48
C THR A 189 17.65 5.46 -20.70
N CYS A 190 16.37 5.74 -20.46
CA CYS A 190 15.28 4.78 -20.72
C CYS A 190 15.31 4.24 -22.15
N ARG A 191 15.60 5.11 -23.12
CA ARG A 191 15.72 4.73 -24.53
C ARG A 191 16.85 3.73 -24.80
N GLN A 192 17.98 3.86 -24.10
CA GLN A 192 19.13 2.95 -24.23
C GLN A 192 18.87 1.60 -23.54
N ILE A 193 18.03 1.59 -22.51
CA ILE A 193 17.63 0.38 -21.79
C ILE A 193 16.65 -0.45 -22.63
N GLY A 194 15.74 0.21 -23.36
CA GLY A 194 14.85 -0.39 -24.37
C GLY A 194 13.83 -1.39 -23.86
N SER A 195 13.80 -1.69 -22.55
CA SER A 195 12.91 -2.68 -21.94
C SER A 195 12.47 -2.22 -20.57
N PHE A 196 11.15 -2.19 -20.34
CA PHE A 196 10.57 -1.86 -19.05
C PHE A 196 11.03 -2.81 -17.93
N ALA A 197 11.03 -4.13 -18.19
CA ALA A 197 11.49 -5.13 -17.22
C ALA A 197 12.97 -4.92 -16.83
N ARG A 198 13.83 -4.57 -17.80
CA ARG A 198 15.24 -4.25 -17.54
C ARG A 198 15.41 -2.97 -16.74
N ALA A 199 14.59 -1.95 -17.00
CA ALA A 199 14.62 -0.69 -16.25
C ALA A 199 14.21 -0.93 -14.77
N GLN A 200 13.20 -1.76 -14.51
CA GLN A 200 12.79 -2.13 -13.16
C GLN A 200 13.88 -2.90 -12.42
N GLU A 201 14.59 -3.79 -13.09
CA GLU A 201 15.73 -4.51 -12.51
C GLU A 201 16.87 -3.57 -12.13
N LEU A 202 17.22 -2.63 -13.01
CA LEU A 202 18.23 -1.61 -12.73
C LEU A 202 17.81 -0.70 -11.57
N LEU A 203 16.51 -0.35 -11.44
CA LEU A 203 16.00 0.40 -10.29
C LEU A 203 16.20 -0.36 -8.98
N ARG A 204 15.92 -1.68 -8.97
CA ARG A 204 16.19 -2.54 -7.81
C ARG A 204 17.67 -2.63 -7.45
N GLN A 205 18.55 -2.52 -8.45
CA GLN A 205 20.02 -2.49 -8.28
C GLN A 205 20.55 -1.12 -7.82
N GLY A 206 19.67 -0.14 -7.56
CA GLY A 206 20.04 1.16 -7.03
C GLY A 206 20.18 2.28 -8.06
N HIS A 207 19.79 2.07 -9.33
CA HIS A 207 19.78 3.09 -10.37
C HIS A 207 18.54 4.02 -10.25
N THR A 208 18.39 4.69 -9.12
CA THR A 208 17.22 5.51 -8.78
C THR A 208 16.97 6.69 -9.72
N TYR A 209 17.95 7.10 -10.49
CA TYR A 209 17.81 8.13 -11.52
C TYR A 209 16.88 7.74 -12.68
N LEU A 210 16.55 6.44 -12.80
CA LEU A 210 15.61 5.90 -13.81
C LEU A 210 14.14 6.10 -13.39
N ASP A 211 13.91 6.36 -12.12
CA ASP A 211 12.61 6.70 -11.53
C ASP A 211 12.61 8.21 -11.24
N ARG A 212 12.15 8.98 -12.22
CA ARG A 212 12.25 10.44 -12.16
C ARG A 212 11.26 11.08 -11.19
N ASN A 213 10.09 10.46 -10.99
CA ASN A 213 9.02 10.96 -10.12
C ASN A 213 9.05 10.30 -8.73
N GLY A 214 9.94 9.32 -8.50
CA GLY A 214 10.11 8.65 -7.22
C GLY A 214 8.94 7.74 -6.82
N ASP A 215 8.17 7.23 -7.80
CA ASP A 215 7.00 6.40 -7.56
C ASP A 215 7.30 4.89 -7.50
N GLY A 216 8.58 4.51 -7.63
CA GLY A 216 9.04 3.12 -7.65
C GLY A 216 8.94 2.47 -9.03
N VAL A 217 8.66 3.25 -10.08
CA VAL A 217 8.57 2.77 -11.47
C VAL A 217 9.63 3.43 -12.34
N ALA A 218 10.60 2.65 -12.80
CA ALA A 218 11.63 3.14 -13.69
C ALA A 218 11.11 3.24 -15.13
N CYS A 219 11.45 4.31 -15.83
CA CYS A 219 11.23 4.44 -17.26
C CYS A 219 9.79 4.15 -17.71
N GLU A 220 8.80 4.84 -17.13
CA GLU A 220 7.37 4.69 -17.46
C GLU A 220 7.07 4.78 -18.97
N SER A 221 7.87 5.52 -19.73
CA SER A 221 7.75 5.64 -21.19
C SER A 221 8.04 4.36 -21.97
N LEU A 222 8.51 3.30 -21.30
CA LEU A 222 8.74 1.96 -21.89
C LEU A 222 7.63 0.95 -21.56
N ARG A 223 6.55 1.41 -20.93
CA ARG A 223 5.43 0.58 -20.46
C ARG A 223 4.42 0.27 -21.56
#